data_cd7f27e540512052a716cf583369e584
#
_entry.id   cd7f27e540512052a716cf583369e584
#
_cell.length_a   1.000
_cell.length_b   1.000
_cell.length_c   1.000
_cell.angle_alpha   90.00
_cell.angle_beta   90.00
_cell.angle_gamma   90.00
#
_symmetry.space_group_name_H-M   'P 1'
#
loop_
_entity.id
_entity.type
_entity.pdbx_description
1 polymer ?
#
loop_
_entity_poly.entity_id
_entity_poly.type
_entity_poly.pdbx_seq_one_letter_code
_entity_poly.pdbx_strand_id
1 'polypeptide(L)'
;MHSPITALVTGGAGFLGSHLCDRLLSDGVNVLCVDNFFTGSSKNIEHQLTNRSFELIRHDVTLPLYVEVDQIYNLACPASPVQYQRRPVQTIKTCIVGSINMLGLAKRTSAKIFQASTSEIYGEPEVHPQTEDYWGQVNPIGLRACYDEGKRCAETLFFDYHREFETKIKVARIFNCYGPRMHANDGRVVSNFIVQALQQKEITIFGEGTQTRSFCYVDDMIGAFIELMRTRDDITGPINLGNPEELTILELANTIKELMGSNVNLKKLPLPENDPTRRCPDISLAKDILKWKPKIPLKEGLLKTINYFDSVLTNSS
;
A
#
# COMPACT_ATOMS: atom_id res chain seq x y z
N MET A 1 -27.95 -20.34 -9.39
CA MET A 1 -27.19 -19.56 -8.40
C MET A 1 -25.81 -19.36 -8.98
N HIS A 2 -25.34 -18.13 -9.16
CA HIS A 2 -23.95 -17.89 -9.55
C HIS A 2 -23.06 -18.31 -8.37
N SER A 3 -21.97 -19.04 -8.65
CA SER A 3 -20.95 -19.33 -7.65
C SER A 3 -20.38 -18.01 -7.12
N PRO A 4 -20.06 -17.88 -5.83
CA PRO A 4 -19.45 -16.68 -5.31
C PRO A 4 -18.11 -16.42 -6.02
N ILE A 5 -17.80 -15.14 -6.27
CA ILE A 5 -16.53 -14.69 -6.84
C ILE A 5 -15.38 -15.16 -5.92
N THR A 6 -14.31 -15.66 -6.51
CA THR A 6 -13.07 -16.00 -5.78
C THR A 6 -11.98 -14.98 -6.12
N ALA A 7 -11.46 -14.31 -5.11
CA ALA A 7 -10.38 -13.32 -5.24
C ALA A 7 -9.09 -13.83 -4.61
N LEU A 8 -7.99 -13.75 -5.34
CA LEU A 8 -6.64 -13.97 -4.83
C LEU A 8 -6.05 -12.64 -4.39
N VAL A 9 -5.54 -12.58 -3.16
CA VAL A 9 -4.85 -11.39 -2.61
C VAL A 9 -3.41 -11.77 -2.29
N THR A 10 -2.45 -11.34 -3.12
CA THR A 10 -1.03 -11.51 -2.81
C THR A 10 -0.57 -10.45 -1.81
N GLY A 11 0.31 -10.83 -0.86
CA GLY A 11 0.64 -9.96 0.27
C GLY A 11 -0.55 -9.80 1.24
N GLY A 12 -1.45 -10.79 1.28
CA GLY A 12 -2.70 -10.72 2.03
C GLY A 12 -2.54 -10.68 3.55
N ALA A 13 -1.40 -11.12 4.10
CA ALA A 13 -1.06 -10.98 5.52
C ALA A 13 -0.35 -9.65 5.85
N GLY A 14 -0.13 -8.79 4.85
CA GLY A 14 0.44 -7.46 5.00
C GLY A 14 -0.57 -6.43 5.51
N PHE A 15 -0.13 -5.15 5.63
CA PHE A 15 -0.96 -4.04 6.07
C PHE A 15 -2.22 -3.88 5.20
N LEU A 16 -2.07 -3.46 3.94
CA LEU A 16 -3.21 -3.25 3.04
C LEU A 16 -3.93 -4.55 2.69
N GLY A 17 -3.15 -5.64 2.48
CA GLY A 17 -3.71 -6.94 2.08
C GLY A 17 -4.68 -7.50 3.10
N SER A 18 -4.39 -7.41 4.40
CA SER A 18 -5.27 -7.94 5.45
C SER A 18 -6.59 -7.16 5.58
N HIS A 19 -6.57 -5.84 5.42
CA HIS A 19 -7.78 -5.03 5.37
C HIS A 19 -8.61 -5.32 4.10
N LEU A 20 -7.92 -5.56 2.98
CA LEU A 20 -8.61 -5.95 1.73
C LEU A 20 -9.26 -7.33 1.87
N CYS A 21 -8.57 -8.32 2.47
CA CYS A 21 -9.17 -9.63 2.75
C CYS A 21 -10.45 -9.50 3.57
N ASP A 22 -10.41 -8.73 4.67
CA ASP A 22 -11.59 -8.50 5.52
C ASP A 22 -12.74 -7.87 4.73
N ARG A 23 -12.44 -6.87 3.90
CA ARG A 23 -13.46 -6.20 3.09
C ARG A 23 -14.06 -7.12 2.05
N LEU A 24 -13.27 -7.89 1.33
CA LEU A 24 -13.75 -8.85 0.32
C LEU A 24 -14.64 -9.92 0.95
N LEU A 25 -14.24 -10.47 2.10
CA LEU A 25 -15.04 -11.43 2.86
C LEU A 25 -16.37 -10.83 3.31
N SER A 26 -16.38 -9.59 3.78
CA SER A 26 -17.60 -8.88 4.18
C SER A 26 -18.54 -8.59 2.99
N ASP A 27 -17.97 -8.44 1.80
CA ASP A 27 -18.72 -8.28 0.53
C ASP A 27 -19.18 -9.65 -0.05
N GLY A 28 -18.95 -10.80 0.65
CA GLY A 28 -19.37 -12.14 0.24
C GLY A 28 -18.48 -12.79 -0.82
N VAL A 29 -17.24 -12.33 -0.98
CA VAL A 29 -16.24 -12.88 -1.89
C VAL A 29 -15.41 -13.95 -1.18
N ASN A 30 -15.13 -15.10 -1.84
CA ASN A 30 -14.16 -16.06 -1.33
C ASN A 30 -12.74 -15.50 -1.53
N VAL A 31 -11.88 -15.64 -0.52
CA VAL A 31 -10.54 -15.05 -0.52
C VAL A 31 -9.47 -16.14 -0.43
N LEU A 32 -8.58 -16.19 -1.43
CA LEU A 32 -7.30 -16.88 -1.36
C LEU A 32 -6.22 -15.86 -0.94
N CYS A 33 -5.81 -15.91 0.31
CA CYS A 33 -4.77 -15.06 0.87
C CYS A 33 -3.40 -15.69 0.62
N VAL A 34 -2.58 -15.08 -0.22
CA VAL A 34 -1.23 -15.55 -0.55
C VAL A 34 -0.18 -14.67 0.09
N ASP A 35 0.67 -15.25 0.95
CA ASP A 35 1.76 -14.52 1.60
C ASP A 35 2.92 -15.47 1.95
N ASN A 36 4.17 -15.00 1.85
CA ASN A 36 5.35 -15.73 2.30
C ASN A 36 5.81 -15.33 3.71
N PHE A 37 5.12 -14.35 4.32
CA PHE A 37 5.43 -13.78 5.63
C PHE A 37 6.81 -13.11 5.72
N PHE A 38 7.32 -12.59 4.62
CA PHE A 38 8.57 -11.84 4.63
C PHE A 38 8.42 -10.50 5.38
N THR A 39 7.31 -9.78 5.14
CA THR A 39 6.93 -8.55 5.85
C THR A 39 5.53 -8.62 6.44
N GLY A 40 4.71 -9.55 5.99
CA GLY A 40 3.38 -9.83 6.51
C GLY A 40 3.42 -10.51 7.89
N SER A 41 2.31 -10.44 8.61
CA SER A 41 2.15 -11.06 9.94
C SER A 41 0.90 -11.93 9.99
N SER A 42 1.04 -13.16 10.52
CA SER A 42 -0.10 -14.03 10.75
C SER A 42 -1.16 -13.41 11.68
N LYS A 43 -0.75 -12.56 12.61
CA LYS A 43 -1.65 -11.82 13.51
C LYS A 43 -2.66 -10.94 12.75
N ASN A 44 -2.28 -10.43 11.56
CA ASN A 44 -3.16 -9.59 10.76
C ASN A 44 -4.36 -10.33 10.16
N ILE A 45 -4.28 -11.65 10.03
CA ILE A 45 -5.28 -12.51 9.39
C ILE A 45 -5.80 -13.63 10.30
N GLU A 46 -5.31 -13.73 11.54
CA GLU A 46 -5.63 -14.80 12.48
C GLU A 46 -7.14 -14.95 12.70
N HIS A 47 -7.86 -13.84 12.80
CA HIS A 47 -9.31 -13.79 12.97
C HIS A 47 -10.10 -14.38 11.78
N GLN A 48 -9.48 -14.54 10.61
CA GLN A 48 -10.11 -15.10 9.42
C GLN A 48 -9.82 -16.62 9.22
N LEU A 49 -8.87 -17.20 9.95
CA LEU A 49 -8.44 -18.59 9.73
C LEU A 49 -9.55 -19.64 9.93
N THR A 50 -10.61 -19.31 10.66
CA THR A 50 -11.78 -20.18 10.86
C THR A 50 -12.93 -19.87 9.89
N ASN A 51 -12.80 -18.84 9.06
CA ASN A 51 -13.81 -18.45 8.07
C ASN A 51 -13.76 -19.40 6.87
N ARG A 52 -14.89 -20.04 6.53
CA ARG A 52 -14.97 -21.03 5.42
C ARG A 52 -14.73 -20.43 4.04
N SER A 53 -14.89 -19.11 3.89
CA SER A 53 -14.64 -18.39 2.65
C SER A 53 -13.22 -17.82 2.57
N PHE A 54 -12.35 -18.14 3.54
CA PHE A 54 -10.96 -17.68 3.58
C PHE A 54 -10.01 -18.88 3.57
N GLU A 55 -9.05 -18.85 2.64
CA GLU A 55 -7.96 -19.83 2.56
C GLU A 55 -6.61 -19.12 2.57
N LEU A 56 -5.70 -19.57 3.45
CA LEU A 56 -4.32 -19.09 3.50
C LEU A 56 -3.40 -20.02 2.72
N ILE A 57 -2.73 -19.48 1.72
CA ILE A 57 -1.69 -20.18 0.94
C ILE A 57 -0.34 -19.52 1.26
N ARG A 58 0.52 -20.24 1.98
CA ARG A 58 1.89 -19.78 2.22
C ARG A 58 2.74 -20.01 0.96
N HIS A 59 3.00 -18.92 0.21
CA HIS A 59 3.69 -19.00 -1.08
C HIS A 59 4.48 -17.73 -1.38
N ASP A 60 5.60 -17.87 -2.11
CA ASP A 60 6.38 -16.75 -2.65
C ASP A 60 5.94 -16.49 -4.10
N VAL A 61 5.44 -15.29 -4.38
CA VAL A 61 4.93 -14.91 -5.71
C VAL A 61 5.99 -14.94 -6.82
N THR A 62 7.28 -15.00 -6.46
CA THR A 62 8.36 -15.20 -7.45
C THR A 62 8.37 -16.63 -8.02
N LEU A 63 7.58 -17.53 -7.48
CA LEU A 63 7.35 -18.88 -7.98
C LEU A 63 5.96 -18.96 -8.64
N PRO A 64 5.76 -19.79 -9.67
CA PRO A 64 4.45 -19.98 -10.30
C PRO A 64 3.41 -20.50 -9.30
N LEU A 65 2.18 -20.00 -9.42
CA LEU A 65 1.03 -20.46 -8.65
C LEU A 65 -0.10 -20.87 -9.60
N TYR A 66 -0.73 -22.03 -9.32
CA TYR A 66 -1.80 -22.58 -10.15
C TYR A 66 -3.07 -22.75 -9.31
N VAL A 67 -3.98 -21.79 -9.41
CA VAL A 67 -5.29 -21.76 -8.74
C VAL A 67 -6.34 -21.23 -9.71
N GLU A 68 -7.62 -21.48 -9.43
CA GLU A 68 -8.74 -20.94 -10.21
C GLU A 68 -9.33 -19.74 -9.45
N VAL A 69 -9.35 -18.57 -10.11
CA VAL A 69 -9.81 -17.32 -9.51
C VAL A 69 -10.44 -16.40 -10.55
N ASP A 70 -11.35 -15.55 -10.10
CA ASP A 70 -12.04 -14.54 -10.91
C ASP A 70 -11.36 -13.17 -10.84
N GLN A 71 -10.69 -12.90 -9.71
CA GLN A 71 -10.01 -11.63 -9.46
C GLN A 71 -8.66 -11.86 -8.79
N ILE A 72 -7.68 -11.02 -9.13
CA ILE A 72 -6.36 -11.03 -8.50
C ILE A 72 -6.03 -9.61 -8.02
N TYR A 73 -5.70 -9.46 -6.74
CA TYR A 73 -5.15 -8.24 -6.17
C TYR A 73 -3.66 -8.46 -5.90
N ASN A 74 -2.81 -7.91 -6.78
CA ASN A 74 -1.36 -8.07 -6.67
C ASN A 74 -0.76 -6.98 -5.77
N LEU A 75 -0.67 -7.26 -4.45
CA LEU A 75 -0.15 -6.35 -3.44
C LEU A 75 1.22 -6.80 -2.88
N ALA A 76 1.66 -8.02 -3.18
CA ALA A 76 2.90 -8.56 -2.62
C ALA A 76 4.14 -7.77 -3.05
N CYS A 77 4.69 -7.00 -2.12
CA CYS A 77 5.99 -6.35 -2.24
C CYS A 77 6.39 -5.75 -0.89
N PRO A 78 7.66 -5.83 -0.46
CA PRO A 78 8.16 -4.98 0.63
C PRO A 78 7.99 -3.52 0.24
N ALA A 79 7.22 -2.74 1.02
CA ALA A 79 6.80 -1.39 0.63
C ALA A 79 7.29 -0.29 1.58
N SER A 80 8.10 -0.61 2.58
CA SER A 80 8.73 0.38 3.43
C SER A 80 10.23 0.48 3.16
N PRO A 81 10.84 1.69 3.26
CA PRO A 81 12.26 1.90 2.97
C PRO A 81 13.19 0.93 3.72
N VAL A 82 12.95 0.72 5.00
CA VAL A 82 13.74 -0.21 5.84
C VAL A 82 13.68 -1.64 5.29
N GLN A 83 12.51 -2.09 4.83
CA GLN A 83 12.32 -3.47 4.38
C GLN A 83 12.83 -3.70 2.96
N TYR A 84 12.52 -2.81 2.00
CA TYR A 84 12.93 -3.03 0.63
C TYR A 84 14.44 -2.81 0.42
N GLN A 85 15.08 -1.93 1.20
CA GLN A 85 16.54 -1.73 1.16
C GLN A 85 17.31 -2.85 1.84
N ARG A 86 16.71 -3.57 2.81
CA ARG A 86 17.34 -4.71 3.48
C ARG A 86 17.66 -5.86 2.52
N ARG A 87 16.80 -6.11 1.53
CA ARG A 87 16.96 -7.15 0.52
C ARG A 87 16.56 -6.64 -0.87
N PRO A 88 17.34 -5.72 -1.46
CA PRO A 88 16.94 -5.02 -2.68
C PRO A 88 16.73 -5.96 -3.88
N VAL A 89 17.56 -6.99 -4.03
CA VAL A 89 17.43 -7.99 -5.10
C VAL A 89 16.12 -8.78 -4.95
N GLN A 90 15.73 -9.15 -3.72
CA GLN A 90 14.45 -9.83 -3.50
C GLN A 90 13.27 -8.89 -3.79
N THR A 91 13.39 -7.62 -3.42
CA THR A 91 12.36 -6.62 -3.68
C THR A 91 12.08 -6.48 -5.19
N ILE A 92 13.11 -6.26 -5.99
CA ILE A 92 12.95 -6.12 -7.45
C ILE A 92 12.44 -7.41 -8.10
N LYS A 93 12.89 -8.58 -7.63
CA LYS A 93 12.36 -9.88 -8.08
C LYS A 93 10.86 -10.00 -7.77
N THR A 94 10.43 -9.62 -6.57
CA THR A 94 9.01 -9.66 -6.20
C THR A 94 8.18 -8.73 -7.09
N CYS A 95 8.68 -7.51 -7.37
CA CYS A 95 7.99 -6.58 -8.27
C CYS A 95 7.86 -7.13 -9.69
N ILE A 96 8.93 -7.69 -10.26
CA ILE A 96 8.99 -8.06 -11.69
C ILE A 96 8.51 -9.50 -11.88
N VAL A 97 9.18 -10.48 -11.29
CA VAL A 97 8.84 -11.90 -11.46
C VAL A 97 7.48 -12.23 -10.85
N GLY A 98 7.19 -11.65 -9.67
CA GLY A 98 5.87 -11.77 -9.05
C GLY A 98 4.76 -11.23 -9.95
N SER A 99 4.96 -10.06 -10.59
CA SER A 99 3.99 -9.52 -11.55
C SER A 99 3.84 -10.39 -12.78
N ILE A 100 4.93 -10.93 -13.35
CA ILE A 100 4.87 -11.86 -14.49
C ILE A 100 4.05 -13.10 -14.14
N ASN A 101 4.29 -13.70 -12.97
CA ASN A 101 3.55 -14.89 -12.52
C ASN A 101 2.06 -14.60 -12.33
N MET A 102 1.72 -13.46 -11.70
CA MET A 102 0.31 -13.09 -11.47
C MET A 102 -0.41 -12.70 -12.77
N LEU A 103 0.27 -12.04 -13.70
CA LEU A 103 -0.26 -11.74 -15.05
C LEU A 103 -0.44 -13.02 -15.87
N GLY A 104 0.50 -13.98 -15.78
CA GLY A 104 0.35 -15.30 -16.39
C GLY A 104 -0.83 -16.08 -15.83
N LEU A 105 -1.05 -16.01 -14.51
CA LEU A 105 -2.22 -16.58 -13.86
C LEU A 105 -3.51 -15.89 -14.34
N ALA A 106 -3.55 -14.55 -14.36
CA ALA A 106 -4.70 -13.78 -14.82
C ALA A 106 -5.09 -14.12 -16.27
N LYS A 107 -4.07 -14.20 -17.16
CA LYS A 107 -4.29 -14.64 -18.55
C LYS A 107 -4.89 -16.06 -18.62
N ARG A 108 -4.36 -17.01 -17.84
CA ARG A 108 -4.82 -18.40 -17.84
C ARG A 108 -6.26 -18.53 -17.34
N THR A 109 -6.63 -17.82 -16.28
CA THR A 109 -7.97 -17.89 -15.66
C THR A 109 -8.96 -16.89 -16.22
N SER A 110 -8.54 -16.00 -17.13
CA SER A 110 -9.32 -14.84 -17.60
C SER A 110 -9.73 -13.88 -16.45
N ALA A 111 -9.02 -13.92 -15.34
CA ALA A 111 -9.27 -13.09 -14.16
C ALA A 111 -8.94 -11.62 -14.43
N LYS A 112 -9.71 -10.73 -13.79
CA LYS A 112 -9.35 -9.30 -13.70
C LYS A 112 -8.24 -9.13 -12.66
N ILE A 113 -7.18 -8.40 -13.00
CA ILE A 113 -6.03 -8.24 -12.11
C ILE A 113 -5.76 -6.77 -11.76
N PHE A 114 -5.66 -6.51 -10.45
CA PHE A 114 -5.29 -5.22 -9.86
C PHE A 114 -3.79 -5.20 -9.52
N GLN A 115 -3.11 -4.11 -9.89
CA GLN A 115 -1.72 -3.84 -9.51
C GLN A 115 -1.66 -2.73 -8.47
N ALA A 116 -1.14 -3.05 -7.29
CA ALA A 116 -0.72 -2.05 -6.33
C ALA A 116 0.61 -1.42 -6.79
N SER A 117 0.51 -0.36 -7.60
CA SER A 117 1.61 0.53 -7.90
C SER A 117 1.78 1.57 -6.77
N THR A 118 2.59 2.57 -6.96
CA THR A 118 2.98 3.50 -5.91
C THR A 118 3.23 4.90 -6.45
N SER A 119 3.10 5.92 -5.60
CA SER A 119 3.56 7.27 -5.92
C SER A 119 5.08 7.38 -6.09
N GLU A 120 5.84 6.38 -5.64
CA GLU A 120 7.30 6.37 -5.79
C GLU A 120 7.76 6.28 -7.26
N ILE A 121 6.89 5.86 -8.18
CA ILE A 121 7.16 5.87 -9.62
C ILE A 121 7.41 7.30 -10.16
N TYR A 122 6.95 8.32 -9.44
CA TYR A 122 7.16 9.72 -9.78
C TYR A 122 8.55 10.25 -9.38
N GLY A 123 9.28 9.53 -8.51
CA GLY A 123 10.61 9.94 -8.04
C GLY A 123 10.59 11.27 -7.27
N GLU A 124 11.56 12.14 -7.50
CA GLU A 124 11.53 13.54 -7.04
C GLU A 124 10.68 14.36 -8.03
N PRO A 125 9.45 14.76 -7.66
CA PRO A 125 8.51 15.29 -8.63
C PRO A 125 8.76 16.77 -8.95
N GLU A 126 8.79 17.10 -10.23
CA GLU A 126 8.73 18.48 -10.74
C GLU A 126 7.30 18.99 -10.87
N VAL A 127 6.31 18.08 -10.94
CA VAL A 127 4.89 18.41 -11.03
C VAL A 127 4.24 18.24 -9.66
N HIS A 128 3.46 19.24 -9.25
CA HIS A 128 2.80 19.24 -7.95
C HIS A 128 1.40 19.91 -8.03
N PRO A 129 0.32 19.28 -7.59
CA PRO A 129 0.21 17.83 -7.24
C PRO A 129 0.58 16.91 -8.40
N GLN A 130 0.97 15.63 -8.11
CA GLN A 130 1.34 14.68 -9.15
C GLN A 130 0.09 14.18 -9.88
N THR A 131 0.09 14.32 -11.22
CA THR A 131 -0.95 13.83 -12.13
C THR A 131 -0.51 12.51 -12.79
N GLU A 132 -1.46 11.72 -13.30
CA GLU A 132 -1.16 10.39 -13.84
C GLU A 132 -0.39 10.43 -15.17
N ASP A 133 -0.44 11.51 -15.91
CA ASP A 133 0.31 11.75 -17.16
C ASP A 133 1.76 12.16 -16.92
N TYR A 134 2.14 12.51 -15.69
CA TYR A 134 3.52 12.79 -15.33
C TYR A 134 4.36 11.51 -15.26
N TRP A 135 5.43 11.44 -16.05
CA TRP A 135 6.26 10.23 -16.15
C TRP A 135 7.24 10.02 -15.00
N GLY A 136 7.50 11.07 -14.23
CA GLY A 136 8.36 11.01 -13.06
C GLY A 136 9.85 11.11 -13.37
N GLN A 137 10.63 11.35 -12.30
CA GLN A 137 12.10 11.41 -12.31
C GLN A 137 12.64 10.47 -11.23
N VAL A 138 12.94 9.24 -11.60
CA VAL A 138 13.48 8.22 -10.69
C VAL A 138 14.98 8.07 -10.93
N ASN A 139 15.75 8.01 -9.83
CA ASN A 139 17.17 7.65 -9.90
C ASN A 139 17.31 6.12 -10.07
N PRO A 140 17.70 5.60 -11.27
CA PRO A 140 17.69 4.16 -11.55
C PRO A 140 18.77 3.36 -10.82
N ILE A 141 19.75 4.03 -10.20
CA ILE A 141 20.87 3.41 -9.47
C ILE A 141 20.89 3.79 -7.99
N GLY A 142 19.89 4.56 -7.51
CA GLY A 142 19.79 4.96 -6.11
C GLY A 142 19.38 3.81 -5.19
N LEU A 143 19.53 4.00 -3.88
CA LEU A 143 19.18 2.98 -2.87
C LEU A 143 17.71 2.56 -2.89
N ARG A 144 16.82 3.41 -3.43
CA ARG A 144 15.38 3.17 -3.57
C ARG A 144 15.02 2.51 -4.89
N ALA A 145 15.93 2.48 -5.89
CA ALA A 145 15.67 2.01 -7.25
C ALA A 145 15.10 0.57 -7.31
N CYS A 146 15.48 -0.31 -6.40
CA CYS A 146 14.94 -1.67 -6.34
C CYS A 146 13.41 -1.71 -6.19
N TYR A 147 12.83 -0.71 -5.52
CA TYR A 147 11.38 -0.56 -5.35
C TYR A 147 10.80 0.32 -6.45
N ASP A 148 11.34 1.52 -6.65
CA ASP A 148 10.81 2.54 -7.55
C ASP A 148 10.82 2.03 -9.01
N GLU A 149 11.96 1.58 -9.53
CA GLU A 149 12.06 0.98 -10.88
C GLU A 149 11.38 -0.39 -10.96
N GLY A 150 11.39 -1.17 -9.87
CA GLY A 150 10.64 -2.42 -9.81
C GLY A 150 9.13 -2.21 -10.03
N LYS A 151 8.55 -1.16 -9.45
CA LYS A 151 7.13 -0.79 -9.62
C LYS A 151 6.86 -0.18 -10.99
N ARG A 152 7.77 0.64 -11.54
CA ARG A 152 7.69 1.17 -12.92
C ARG A 152 7.68 0.03 -13.94
N CYS A 153 8.60 -0.92 -13.81
CA CYS A 153 8.64 -2.12 -14.66
C CYS A 153 7.37 -2.96 -14.52
N ALA A 154 6.83 -3.11 -13.32
CA ALA A 154 5.56 -3.81 -13.11
C ALA A 154 4.40 -3.12 -13.83
N GLU A 155 4.29 -1.77 -13.81
CA GLU A 155 3.28 -1.05 -14.61
C GLU A 155 3.46 -1.36 -16.11
N THR A 156 4.69 -1.28 -16.63
CA THR A 156 4.99 -1.61 -18.04
C THR A 156 4.49 -3.02 -18.38
N LEU A 157 4.81 -4.03 -17.57
CA LEU A 157 4.36 -5.41 -17.77
C LEU A 157 2.82 -5.51 -17.81
N PHE A 158 2.12 -4.82 -16.91
CA PHE A 158 0.66 -4.83 -16.89
C PHE A 158 0.07 -4.28 -18.19
N PHE A 159 0.55 -3.13 -18.68
CA PHE A 159 0.08 -2.54 -19.91
C PHE A 159 0.48 -3.35 -21.15
N ASP A 160 1.66 -4.01 -21.16
CA ASP A 160 2.06 -4.91 -22.24
C ASP A 160 1.19 -6.16 -22.30
N TYR A 161 0.88 -6.79 -21.17
CA TYR A 161 -0.06 -7.91 -21.13
C TYR A 161 -1.47 -7.51 -21.55
N HIS A 162 -1.90 -6.28 -21.25
CA HIS A 162 -3.18 -5.76 -21.75
C HIS A 162 -3.15 -5.59 -23.27
N ARG A 163 -2.10 -4.99 -23.83
CA ARG A 163 -1.95 -4.75 -25.28
C ARG A 163 -1.83 -6.03 -26.09
N GLU A 164 -1.08 -7.00 -25.58
CA GLU A 164 -0.77 -8.24 -26.31
C GLU A 164 -1.82 -9.32 -26.14
N PHE A 165 -2.40 -9.42 -24.92
CA PHE A 165 -3.28 -10.54 -24.55
C PHE A 165 -4.68 -10.12 -24.08
N GLU A 166 -5.02 -8.85 -24.18
CA GLU A 166 -6.29 -8.29 -23.71
C GLU A 166 -6.57 -8.59 -22.22
N THR A 167 -5.50 -8.81 -21.42
CA THR A 167 -5.64 -9.04 -19.98
C THR A 167 -6.35 -7.88 -19.32
N LYS A 168 -7.37 -8.16 -18.49
CA LYS A 168 -8.19 -7.16 -17.81
C LYS A 168 -7.45 -6.59 -16.61
N ILE A 169 -6.69 -5.52 -16.82
CA ILE A 169 -5.85 -4.90 -15.79
C ILE A 169 -6.52 -3.74 -15.08
N LYS A 170 -6.10 -3.47 -13.84
CA LYS A 170 -6.42 -2.28 -13.04
C LYS A 170 -5.12 -1.82 -12.36
N VAL A 171 -4.65 -0.63 -12.66
CA VAL A 171 -3.40 -0.09 -12.10
C VAL A 171 -3.71 1.08 -11.18
N ALA A 172 -3.31 0.99 -9.90
CA ALA A 172 -3.47 2.04 -8.91
C ALA A 172 -2.10 2.56 -8.44
N ARG A 173 -1.87 3.86 -8.53
CA ARG A 173 -0.70 4.54 -7.93
C ARG A 173 -1.06 5.01 -6.53
N ILE A 174 -0.63 4.24 -5.54
CA ILE A 174 -0.99 4.41 -4.14
C ILE A 174 -0.05 5.45 -3.51
N PHE A 175 -0.62 6.49 -2.93
CA PHE A 175 0.08 7.47 -2.11
C PHE A 175 0.11 7.02 -0.65
N ASN A 176 0.76 7.81 0.24
CA ASN A 176 0.97 7.39 1.61
C ASN A 176 -0.34 6.97 2.28
N CYS A 177 -0.37 5.74 2.77
CA CYS A 177 -1.50 5.16 3.48
C CYS A 177 -1.06 4.80 4.90
N TYR A 178 -1.98 4.97 5.87
CA TYR A 178 -1.74 4.66 7.28
C TYR A 178 -2.99 4.01 7.92
N GLY A 179 -2.79 3.32 9.03
CA GLY A 179 -3.88 2.68 9.77
C GLY A 179 -3.40 1.53 10.66
N PRO A 180 -4.33 0.84 11.32
CA PRO A 180 -4.06 -0.39 12.06
C PRO A 180 -3.35 -1.45 11.21
N ARG A 181 -2.63 -2.37 11.84
CA ARG A 181 -1.85 -3.46 11.20
C ARG A 181 -0.61 -3.00 10.40
N MET A 182 -0.25 -1.70 10.44
CA MET A 182 1.10 -1.30 10.06
C MET A 182 2.10 -1.96 11.02
N HIS A 183 3.28 -2.28 10.51
CA HIS A 183 4.34 -2.82 11.38
C HIS A 183 4.92 -1.71 12.26
N ALA A 184 5.09 -1.96 13.56
CA ALA A 184 5.60 -0.97 14.51
C ALA A 184 7.00 -0.43 14.14
N ASN A 185 7.81 -1.25 13.49
CA ASN A 185 9.18 -0.93 13.07
C ASN A 185 9.31 -0.86 11.53
N ASP A 186 8.29 -0.38 10.81
CA ASP A 186 8.35 -0.32 9.35
C ASP A 186 9.08 0.91 8.79
N GLY A 187 9.42 1.85 9.65
CA GLY A 187 10.19 3.05 9.28
C GLY A 187 9.36 4.18 8.66
N ARG A 188 8.04 3.99 8.46
CA ARG A 188 7.16 5.07 7.96
C ARG A 188 6.79 6.04 9.08
N VAL A 189 6.61 7.30 8.71
CA VAL A 189 6.51 8.41 9.66
C VAL A 189 5.37 8.26 10.66
N VAL A 190 4.16 7.85 10.24
CA VAL A 190 2.99 7.75 11.15
C VAL A 190 3.23 6.67 12.20
N SER A 191 3.62 5.46 11.81
CA SER A 191 3.90 4.36 12.74
C SER A 191 5.05 4.70 13.69
N ASN A 192 6.15 5.29 13.15
CA ASN A 192 7.29 5.68 13.96
C ASN A 192 6.91 6.70 15.06
N PHE A 193 6.20 7.75 14.69
CA PHE A 193 5.83 8.81 15.64
C PHE A 193 4.92 8.27 16.74
N ILE A 194 3.90 7.47 16.38
CA ILE A 194 2.98 6.87 17.34
C ILE A 194 3.74 5.93 18.29
N VAL A 195 4.55 5.02 17.75
CA VAL A 195 5.29 4.04 18.57
C VAL A 195 6.31 4.73 19.49
N GLN A 196 7.03 5.74 19.00
CA GLN A 196 7.96 6.52 19.82
C GLN A 196 7.23 7.24 20.95
N ALA A 197 6.09 7.86 20.68
CA ALA A 197 5.30 8.55 21.68
C ALA A 197 4.71 7.59 22.74
N LEU A 198 4.18 6.41 22.34
CA LEU A 198 3.70 5.36 23.25
C LEU A 198 4.82 4.84 24.14
N GLN A 199 6.03 4.71 23.62
CA GLN A 199 7.21 4.29 24.38
C GLN A 199 7.85 5.41 25.22
N GLN A 200 7.24 6.59 25.28
CA GLN A 200 7.78 7.79 25.96
C GLN A 200 9.19 8.18 25.46
N LYS A 201 9.48 7.92 24.19
CA LYS A 201 10.72 8.32 23.52
C LYS A 201 10.54 9.61 22.75
N GLU A 202 11.65 10.31 22.47
CA GLU A 202 11.63 11.48 21.60
C GLU A 202 11.13 11.09 20.19
N ILE A 203 10.24 11.92 19.62
CA ILE A 203 9.80 11.76 18.23
C ILE A 203 10.89 12.27 17.29
N THR A 204 11.39 11.40 16.43
CA THR A 204 12.49 11.73 15.50
C THR A 204 11.95 12.35 14.22
N ILE A 205 12.33 13.59 13.93
CA ILE A 205 12.01 14.32 12.71
C ILE A 205 13.27 14.44 11.86
N PHE A 206 13.18 14.06 10.58
CA PHE A 206 14.28 14.26 9.64
C PHE A 206 14.23 15.68 9.07
N GLY A 207 15.39 16.38 9.07
CA GLY A 207 15.49 17.79 8.69
C GLY A 207 14.72 18.69 9.65
N GLU A 208 14.18 19.79 9.13
CA GLU A 208 13.39 20.79 9.89
C GLU A 208 11.91 20.38 10.06
N GLY A 209 11.47 19.31 9.38
CA GLY A 209 10.08 18.86 9.40
C GLY A 209 9.14 19.69 8.52
N THR A 210 9.68 20.53 7.64
CA THR A 210 8.92 21.38 6.71
C THR A 210 8.50 20.69 5.44
N GLN A 211 9.06 19.51 5.15
CA GLN A 211 8.64 18.68 4.03
C GLN A 211 7.18 18.26 4.20
N THR A 212 6.42 18.31 3.09
CA THR A 212 4.98 18.01 3.11
C THR A 212 4.68 16.61 2.63
N ARG A 213 3.66 16.01 3.22
CA ARG A 213 3.08 14.72 2.82
C ARG A 213 1.58 14.77 2.97
N SER A 214 0.91 13.92 2.23
CA SER A 214 -0.51 13.65 2.42
C SER A 214 -0.72 12.21 2.89
N PHE A 215 -1.74 11.96 3.71
CA PHE A 215 -1.96 10.66 4.31
C PHE A 215 -3.42 10.22 4.13
N CYS A 216 -3.63 9.07 3.52
CA CYS A 216 -4.93 8.45 3.33
C CYS A 216 -5.13 7.34 4.36
N TYR A 217 -6.27 7.34 5.04
CA TYR A 217 -6.60 6.25 5.97
C TYR A 217 -6.92 4.95 5.23
N VAL A 218 -6.57 3.82 5.82
CA VAL A 218 -6.63 2.51 5.16
C VAL A 218 -8.00 2.12 4.64
N ASP A 219 -9.09 2.42 5.38
CA ASP A 219 -10.44 2.05 4.95
C ASP A 219 -10.86 2.80 3.67
N ASP A 220 -10.48 4.09 3.56
CA ASP A 220 -10.69 4.87 2.33
C ASP A 220 -9.90 4.28 1.16
N MET A 221 -8.64 3.89 1.40
CA MET A 221 -7.78 3.29 0.39
C MET A 221 -8.34 1.95 -0.12
N ILE A 222 -8.78 1.06 0.79
CA ILE A 222 -9.41 -0.21 0.43
C ILE A 222 -10.71 0.01 -0.33
N GLY A 223 -11.49 1.02 0.07
CA GLY A 223 -12.69 1.44 -0.69
C GLY A 223 -12.35 1.78 -2.14
N ALA A 224 -11.27 2.55 -2.38
CA ALA A 224 -10.81 2.88 -3.72
C ALA A 224 -10.38 1.64 -4.55
N PHE A 225 -9.70 0.66 -3.93
CA PHE A 225 -9.32 -0.59 -4.62
C PHE A 225 -10.54 -1.34 -5.12
N ILE A 226 -11.57 -1.48 -4.27
CA ILE A 226 -12.83 -2.14 -4.64
C ILE A 226 -13.53 -1.39 -5.78
N GLU A 227 -13.64 -0.07 -5.69
CA GLU A 227 -14.28 0.73 -6.74
C GLU A 227 -13.52 0.64 -8.08
N LEU A 228 -12.18 0.68 -8.07
CA LEU A 228 -11.38 0.51 -9.28
C LEU A 228 -11.57 -0.90 -9.88
N MET A 229 -11.58 -1.94 -9.06
CA MET A 229 -11.79 -3.32 -9.55
C MET A 229 -13.19 -3.52 -10.16
N ARG A 230 -14.21 -2.79 -9.67
CA ARG A 230 -15.59 -2.83 -10.18
C ARG A 230 -15.77 -2.09 -11.51
N THR A 231 -14.82 -1.25 -11.92
CA THR A 231 -14.96 -0.51 -13.19
C THR A 231 -14.99 -1.45 -14.40
N ARG A 232 -15.49 -0.93 -15.53
CA ARG A 232 -15.48 -1.63 -16.82
C ARG A 232 -14.05 -1.98 -17.22
N ASP A 233 -13.90 -3.01 -18.06
CA ASP A 233 -12.59 -3.57 -18.41
C ASP A 233 -11.72 -2.59 -19.22
N ASP A 234 -12.33 -1.63 -19.93
CA ASP A 234 -11.64 -0.54 -20.65
C ASP A 234 -11.00 0.53 -19.73
N ILE A 235 -11.38 0.58 -18.47
CA ILE A 235 -10.76 1.46 -17.48
C ILE A 235 -9.54 0.72 -16.87
N THR A 236 -8.38 0.90 -17.45
CA THR A 236 -7.14 0.21 -17.02
C THR A 236 -6.36 0.94 -15.93
N GLY A 237 -6.53 2.26 -15.81
CA GLY A 237 -5.65 3.16 -15.06
C GLY A 237 -4.45 3.62 -15.94
N PRO A 238 -3.34 4.11 -15.34
CA PRO A 238 -3.15 4.23 -13.88
C PRO A 238 -4.08 5.27 -13.26
N ILE A 239 -4.48 5.07 -12.00
CA ILE A 239 -5.25 6.03 -11.21
C ILE A 239 -4.55 6.31 -9.89
N ASN A 240 -4.34 7.59 -9.58
CA ASN A 240 -3.80 8.04 -8.30
C ASN A 240 -4.83 7.84 -7.18
N LEU A 241 -4.43 7.13 -6.13
CA LEU A 241 -5.23 6.92 -4.94
C LEU A 241 -4.53 7.48 -3.71
N GLY A 242 -5.16 8.43 -3.04
CA GLY A 242 -4.58 9.10 -1.87
C GLY A 242 -5.47 10.22 -1.34
N ASN A 243 -4.99 10.89 -0.31
CA ASN A 243 -5.61 12.11 0.21
C ASN A 243 -4.87 13.33 -0.36
N PRO A 244 -5.55 14.31 -0.98
CA PRO A 244 -4.90 15.53 -1.49
C PRO A 244 -4.58 16.57 -0.40
N GLU A 245 -5.00 16.35 0.86
CA GLU A 245 -4.71 17.27 1.95
C GLU A 245 -3.28 17.07 2.44
N GLU A 246 -2.43 18.07 2.19
CA GLU A 246 -1.04 18.08 2.64
C GLU A 246 -0.90 18.65 4.04
N LEU A 247 0.06 18.12 4.77
CA LEU A 247 0.54 18.69 6.01
C LEU A 247 2.06 18.50 6.11
N THR A 248 2.70 19.34 6.90
CA THR A 248 4.12 19.20 7.21
C THR A 248 4.34 18.02 8.17
N ILE A 249 5.53 17.44 8.13
CA ILE A 249 5.91 16.39 9.10
C ILE A 249 5.87 16.92 10.54
N LEU A 250 6.19 18.20 10.74
CA LEU A 250 6.10 18.85 12.05
C LEU A 250 4.65 18.95 12.54
N GLU A 251 3.70 19.33 11.68
CA GLU A 251 2.26 19.36 12.00
C GLU A 251 1.75 17.97 12.36
N LEU A 252 2.15 16.93 11.61
CA LEU A 252 1.81 15.55 11.92
C LEU A 252 2.31 15.14 13.32
N ALA A 253 3.57 15.45 13.65
CA ALA A 253 4.15 15.13 14.96
C ALA A 253 3.38 15.82 16.09
N ASN A 254 3.08 17.10 15.93
CA ASN A 254 2.31 17.86 16.93
C ASN A 254 0.88 17.34 17.08
N THR A 255 0.22 16.98 15.97
CA THR A 255 -1.13 16.38 16.01
C THR A 255 -1.13 15.04 16.77
N ILE A 256 -0.15 14.18 16.55
CA ILE A 256 -0.02 12.91 17.28
C ILE A 256 0.22 13.17 18.77
N LYS A 257 1.11 14.09 19.13
CA LYS A 257 1.36 14.49 20.52
C LYS A 257 0.08 15.02 21.20
N GLU A 258 -0.66 15.89 20.53
CA GLU A 258 -1.95 16.42 21.03
C GLU A 258 -2.95 15.30 21.31
N LEU A 259 -3.16 14.41 20.33
CA LEU A 259 -4.12 13.30 20.44
C LEU A 259 -3.77 12.32 21.56
N MET A 260 -2.50 12.16 21.87
CA MET A 260 -2.01 11.26 22.91
C MET A 260 -1.84 11.94 24.29
N GLY A 261 -2.01 13.26 24.38
CA GLY A 261 -1.65 14.02 25.57
C GLY A 261 -0.17 13.87 25.95
N SER A 262 0.70 13.64 24.97
CA SER A 262 2.11 13.30 25.18
C SER A 262 2.99 14.57 25.20
N ASN A 263 3.89 14.64 26.21
CA ASN A 263 4.86 15.72 26.35
C ASN A 263 6.27 15.38 25.84
N VAL A 264 6.43 14.29 25.08
CA VAL A 264 7.74 13.89 24.55
C VAL A 264 8.35 14.96 23.65
N ASN A 265 9.67 15.09 23.68
CA ASN A 265 10.38 16.06 22.86
C ASN A 265 10.45 15.63 21.38
N LEU A 266 10.68 16.60 20.51
CA LEU A 266 11.01 16.38 19.12
C LEU A 266 12.54 16.41 18.96
N LYS A 267 13.10 15.39 18.29
CA LYS A 267 14.53 15.28 18.01
C LYS A 267 14.75 15.38 16.49
N LYS A 268 15.53 16.37 16.06
CA LYS A 268 15.90 16.52 14.65
C LYS A 268 17.06 15.62 14.26
N LEU A 269 16.96 14.95 13.12
CA LEU A 269 18.00 14.13 12.51
C LEU A 269 18.28 14.63 11.08
N PRO A 270 19.48 14.34 10.52
CA PRO A 270 19.76 14.66 9.11
C PRO A 270 18.75 14.02 8.16
N LEU A 271 18.41 14.70 7.06
CA LEU A 271 17.56 14.15 6.02
C LEU A 271 18.22 12.92 5.38
N PRO A 272 17.46 11.83 5.13
CA PRO A 272 17.92 10.71 4.33
C PRO A 272 18.19 11.13 2.88
N GLU A 273 19.13 10.49 2.23
CA GLU A 273 19.38 10.69 0.81
C GLU A 273 18.17 10.23 -0.03
N ASN A 274 17.84 11.00 -1.07
CA ASN A 274 16.76 10.71 -2.03
C ASN A 274 15.35 10.61 -1.39
N ASP A 275 15.10 11.25 -0.23
CA ASP A 275 13.73 11.36 0.28
C ASP A 275 13.02 12.52 -0.43
N PRO A 276 11.89 12.28 -1.15
CA PRO A 276 11.20 13.33 -1.90
C PRO A 276 10.81 14.52 -1.03
N THR A 277 10.91 15.73 -1.55
CA THR A 277 10.56 16.95 -0.79
C THR A 277 9.05 17.12 -0.65
N ARG A 278 8.27 16.71 -1.68
CA ARG A 278 6.81 16.85 -1.70
C ARG A 278 6.17 15.60 -2.29
N ARG A 279 5.01 15.20 -1.74
CA ARG A 279 4.25 14.07 -2.26
C ARG A 279 2.76 14.30 -2.02
N CYS A 280 2.03 14.70 -3.10
CA CYS A 280 0.60 14.99 -3.06
C CYS A 280 -0.08 14.49 -4.33
N PRO A 281 -1.13 13.63 -4.25
CA PRO A 281 -1.83 13.18 -5.44
C PRO A 281 -2.78 14.24 -6.00
N ASP A 282 -2.79 14.41 -7.31
CA ASP A 282 -4.02 14.81 -7.97
C ASP A 282 -4.94 13.57 -8.03
N ILE A 283 -6.15 13.69 -7.52
CA ILE A 283 -7.16 12.62 -7.49
C ILE A 283 -8.37 12.91 -8.38
N SER A 284 -8.21 13.79 -9.37
CA SER A 284 -9.31 14.17 -10.27
C SER A 284 -9.86 12.97 -11.02
N LEU A 285 -9.00 12.09 -11.56
CA LEU A 285 -9.43 10.85 -12.21
C LEU A 285 -10.16 9.90 -11.25
N ALA A 286 -9.70 9.76 -10.01
CA ALA A 286 -10.38 8.93 -9.01
C ALA A 286 -11.78 9.49 -8.68
N LYS A 287 -11.92 10.82 -8.55
CA LYS A 287 -13.23 11.45 -8.35
C LYS A 287 -14.17 11.25 -9.54
N ASP A 288 -13.65 11.42 -10.76
CA ASP A 288 -14.46 11.37 -11.97
C ASP A 288 -14.86 9.95 -12.37
N ILE A 289 -13.91 9.01 -12.33
CA ILE A 289 -14.12 7.63 -12.79
C ILE A 289 -14.71 6.76 -11.69
N LEU A 290 -14.14 6.81 -10.48
CA LEU A 290 -14.52 5.93 -9.37
C LEU A 290 -15.63 6.54 -8.50
N LYS A 291 -15.96 7.84 -8.69
CA LYS A 291 -16.82 8.61 -7.77
C LYS A 291 -16.32 8.53 -6.32
N TRP A 292 -15.01 8.38 -6.16
CA TRP A 292 -14.34 8.19 -4.89
C TRP A 292 -13.52 9.42 -4.46
N LYS A 293 -13.56 9.68 -3.18
CA LYS A 293 -12.64 10.59 -2.48
C LYS A 293 -12.44 10.08 -1.05
N PRO A 294 -11.30 10.39 -0.39
CA PRO A 294 -11.13 10.08 1.03
C PRO A 294 -12.19 10.79 1.87
N LYS A 295 -12.67 10.11 2.91
CA LYS A 295 -13.77 10.59 3.77
C LYS A 295 -13.35 10.66 5.23
N ILE A 296 -12.34 9.89 5.65
CA ILE A 296 -11.93 9.78 7.05
C ILE A 296 -10.93 10.89 7.36
N PRO A 297 -11.28 11.82 8.26
CA PRO A 297 -10.37 12.91 8.67
C PRO A 297 -9.09 12.35 9.31
N LEU A 298 -7.97 13.06 9.15
CA LEU A 298 -6.67 12.64 9.67
C LEU A 298 -6.71 12.33 11.16
N LYS A 299 -7.31 13.20 11.99
CA LYS A 299 -7.39 13.01 13.47
C LYS A 299 -8.16 11.74 13.84
N GLU A 300 -9.24 11.42 13.13
CA GLU A 300 -10.02 10.19 13.36
C GLU A 300 -9.19 8.94 13.03
N GLY A 301 -8.56 8.90 11.86
CA GLY A 301 -7.71 7.77 11.46
C GLY A 301 -6.50 7.61 12.38
N LEU A 302 -5.89 8.71 12.83
CA LEU A 302 -4.78 8.67 13.80
C LEU A 302 -5.22 8.07 15.13
N LEU A 303 -6.38 8.45 15.68
CA LEU A 303 -6.90 7.87 16.93
C LEU A 303 -7.08 6.34 16.82
N LYS A 304 -7.67 5.86 15.72
CA LYS A 304 -7.82 4.42 15.47
C LYS A 304 -6.45 3.71 15.39
N THR A 305 -5.47 4.37 14.77
CA THR A 305 -4.11 3.83 14.60
C THR A 305 -3.34 3.84 15.93
N ILE A 306 -3.48 4.89 16.74
CA ILE A 306 -2.90 4.99 18.10
C ILE A 306 -3.44 3.87 18.98
N ASN A 307 -4.77 3.69 19.04
CA ASN A 307 -5.40 2.63 19.84
C ASN A 307 -4.93 1.23 19.45
N TYR A 308 -4.73 0.99 18.15
CA TYR A 308 -4.16 -0.28 17.67
C TYR A 308 -2.74 -0.49 18.19
N PHE A 309 -1.84 0.49 18.02
CA PHE A 309 -0.46 0.34 18.47
C PHE A 309 -0.35 0.23 20.00
N ASP A 310 -1.17 0.95 20.74
CA ASP A 310 -1.24 0.85 22.19
C ASP A 310 -1.59 -0.59 22.63
N SER A 311 -2.63 -1.17 22.03
CA SER A 311 -3.03 -2.54 22.31
C SER A 311 -1.95 -3.58 21.96
N VAL A 312 -1.24 -3.38 20.82
CA VAL A 312 -0.18 -4.30 20.38
C VAL A 312 1.04 -4.24 21.29
N LEU A 313 1.44 -3.04 21.71
CA LEU A 313 2.62 -2.86 22.58
C LEU A 313 2.35 -3.33 24.01
N THR A 314 1.16 -3.09 24.54
CA THR A 314 0.76 -3.57 25.87
C THR A 314 0.71 -5.10 25.94
N ASN A 315 0.19 -5.77 24.90
CA ASN A 315 0.11 -7.24 24.85
C ASN A 315 1.45 -7.93 24.52
N SER A 316 2.51 -7.16 24.23
CA SER A 316 3.85 -7.68 23.92
C SER A 316 4.84 -7.51 25.07
N SER A 317 4.42 -6.87 26.16
CA SER A 317 5.14 -6.67 27.45
C SER A 317 4.78 -7.77 28.42
#